data_b9d79afd9917a1ebd11b9178dc251cf6
#
_entry.id   b9d79afd9917a1ebd11b9178dc251cf6
#
_cell.length_a   1.000
_cell.length_b   1.000
_cell.length_c   1.000
_cell.angle_alpha   90.00
_cell.angle_beta   90.00
_cell.angle_gamma   90.00
#
_symmetry.space_group_name_H-M   'P 1'
#
loop_
_entity.id
_entity.type
_entity.pdbx_description
1 polymer ?
#
loop_
_entity_poly.entity_id
_entity_poly.type
_entity_poly.pdbx_seq_one_letter_code
_entity_poly.pdbx_strand_id
1 'polypeptide(L)'
;MKWGRFIAFLLMAAVIIGGTAGSVTNLWKSVPLGLDLQGGFDLLYKIEPLPGQQITASGKQALLQAVNNRVNNLGTASPIIDLEGTNQIRVQLAGAFDQSNARKVIGETAQLQIYSSAKIDKKTGQVTGPAGTLLATGNDLKSNAHWVQDPNTGENEVAISFKQASKWENITKQFYQKPIYVFLNGKLLTDPVIQEKMYTGDSVISGPTLNSVQACNQLAYSLNAGALPYNLSLESQQSVGPSLGQASLKATLWAGLAAIVLIFIFMIVMYRLAGLIADLALVAYGYVTVAVFDGMHVVLTLSGLAALVLGIGMAVDANIITYERIKDEIRNGRSLRSAVKIGNKNALRTILDSNATTFIAGAVMYWFGQGDIRGFAVALMISIIVSLLTAVVLSRILLLTFTNSNVVRRPWWYGVGKGVLKKDEAKV
;
A
#
# COMPACT_ATOMS: atom_id res chain seq x y z
N MET A 1 -17.07 48.33 -1.95
CA MET A 1 -17.07 46.90 -1.69
C MET A 1 -17.48 46.20 -2.97
N LYS A 2 -16.71 45.18 -3.42
CA LYS A 2 -17.06 44.41 -4.63
C LYS A 2 -17.73 43.10 -4.20
N TRP A 3 -19.07 43.16 -3.99
CA TRP A 3 -19.85 42.05 -3.47
C TRP A 3 -19.69 40.71 -4.20
N GLY A 4 -19.61 40.72 -5.54
CA GLY A 4 -19.43 39.48 -6.31
C GLY A 4 -18.16 38.70 -5.97
N ARG A 5 -17.03 39.40 -5.67
CA ARG A 5 -15.78 38.74 -5.27
C ARG A 5 -15.82 38.20 -3.83
N PHE A 6 -16.54 38.89 -2.96
CA PHE A 6 -16.74 38.43 -1.60
C PHE A 6 -17.64 37.17 -1.57
N ILE A 7 -18.73 37.21 -2.35
CA ILE A 7 -19.57 36.02 -2.54
C ILE A 7 -18.79 34.84 -3.13
N ALA A 8 -17.93 35.10 -4.14
CA ALA A 8 -17.08 34.05 -4.71
C ALA A 8 -16.13 33.44 -3.65
N PHE A 9 -15.54 34.27 -2.78
CA PHE A 9 -14.72 33.77 -1.66
C PHE A 9 -15.54 32.91 -0.69
N LEU A 10 -16.73 33.37 -0.31
CA LEU A 10 -17.62 32.61 0.60
C LEU A 10 -18.07 31.28 -0.02
N LEU A 11 -18.37 31.27 -1.33
CA LEU A 11 -18.72 30.04 -2.03
C LEU A 11 -17.56 29.04 -2.05
N MET A 12 -16.34 29.51 -2.34
CA MET A 12 -15.15 28.66 -2.29
C MET A 12 -14.92 28.09 -0.88
N ALA A 13 -15.05 28.94 0.16
CA ALA A 13 -14.93 28.49 1.54
C ALA A 13 -16.02 27.46 1.91
N ALA A 14 -17.27 27.70 1.50
CA ALA A 14 -18.37 26.79 1.73
C ALA A 14 -18.19 25.44 1.03
N VAL A 15 -17.65 25.44 -0.20
CA VAL A 15 -17.32 24.20 -0.94
C VAL A 15 -16.22 23.42 -0.23
N ILE A 16 -15.17 24.09 0.23
CA ILE A 16 -14.07 23.44 0.98
C ILE A 16 -14.62 22.83 2.27
N ILE A 17 -15.32 23.61 3.11
CA ILE A 17 -15.81 23.13 4.40
C ILE A 17 -16.91 22.08 4.21
N GLY A 18 -17.88 22.35 3.33
CA GLY A 18 -18.99 21.43 3.07
C GLY A 18 -18.55 20.14 2.41
N GLY A 19 -17.63 20.21 1.43
CA GLY A 19 -17.05 19.04 0.77
C GLY A 19 -16.26 18.17 1.74
N THR A 20 -15.41 18.79 2.58
CA THR A 20 -14.65 18.06 3.60
C THR A 20 -15.56 17.45 4.67
N ALA A 21 -16.48 18.20 5.24
CA ALA A 21 -17.38 17.70 6.30
C ALA A 21 -18.30 16.58 5.81
N GLY A 22 -18.77 16.65 4.56
CA GLY A 22 -19.71 15.68 4.01
C GLY A 22 -19.10 14.34 3.58
N SER A 23 -17.80 14.31 3.25
CA SER A 23 -17.18 13.11 2.66
C SER A 23 -15.96 12.57 3.41
N VAL A 24 -15.40 13.32 4.38
CA VAL A 24 -14.17 12.93 5.09
C VAL A 24 -14.31 11.58 5.81
N THR A 25 -15.47 11.30 6.42
CA THR A 25 -15.70 10.06 7.15
C THR A 25 -15.75 8.83 6.26
N ASN A 26 -16.34 8.96 5.07
CA ASN A 26 -16.37 7.87 4.08
C ASN A 26 -15.00 7.66 3.48
N LEU A 27 -14.33 8.76 3.12
CA LEU A 27 -12.98 8.74 2.55
C LEU A 27 -11.96 8.15 3.52
N TRP A 28 -12.04 8.46 4.82
CA TRP A 28 -11.14 7.88 5.83
C TRP A 28 -11.32 6.38 5.99
N LYS A 29 -12.54 5.87 5.86
CA LYS A 29 -12.84 4.44 5.98
C LYS A 29 -12.36 3.62 4.77
N SER A 30 -12.21 4.23 3.60
CA SER A 30 -11.76 3.55 2.39
C SER A 30 -10.24 3.46 2.29
N VAL A 31 -9.48 4.32 2.99
CA VAL A 31 -8.01 4.27 2.97
C VAL A 31 -7.51 2.99 3.64
N PRO A 32 -6.73 2.16 2.93
CA PRO A 32 -6.18 0.94 3.51
C PRO A 32 -5.11 1.27 4.57
N LEU A 33 -5.25 0.66 5.74
CA LEU A 33 -4.30 0.86 6.85
C LEU A 33 -3.25 -0.26 6.87
N GLY A 34 -2.02 0.10 7.17
CA GLY A 34 -0.89 -0.82 7.27
C GLY A 34 -0.87 -1.65 8.56
N LEU A 35 0.09 -2.57 8.58
CA LEU A 35 0.37 -3.48 9.69
C LEU A 35 0.48 -2.77 11.05
N ASP A 36 1.18 -1.62 11.08
CA ASP A 36 1.46 -0.86 12.30
C ASP A 36 0.21 -0.28 12.96
N LEU A 37 -0.87 -0.13 12.18
CA LEU A 37 -2.11 0.55 12.59
C LEU A 37 -3.27 -0.42 12.83
N GLN A 38 -3.29 -1.56 12.14
CA GLN A 38 -4.34 -2.57 12.31
C GLN A 38 -3.86 -3.82 13.07
N GLY A 39 -2.55 -3.96 13.24
CA GLY A 39 -1.92 -5.19 13.63
C GLY A 39 -1.77 -6.15 12.45
N GLY A 40 -1.07 -7.26 12.66
CA GLY A 40 -0.79 -8.25 11.64
C GLY A 40 0.66 -8.75 11.73
N PHE A 41 1.26 -9.14 10.62
CA PHE A 41 2.64 -9.64 10.61
C PHE A 41 3.40 -9.29 9.33
N ASP A 42 4.70 -9.16 9.50
CA ASP A 42 5.70 -8.90 8.48
C ASP A 42 6.62 -10.12 8.36
N LEU A 43 6.69 -10.68 7.18
CA LEU A 43 7.48 -11.86 6.86
C LEU A 43 8.51 -11.49 5.81
N LEU A 44 9.79 -11.65 6.14
CA LEU A 44 10.88 -11.52 5.20
C LEU A 44 11.38 -12.91 4.81
N TYR A 45 11.26 -13.24 3.53
CA TYR A 45 11.78 -14.49 2.98
C TYR A 45 13.00 -14.25 2.13
N LYS A 46 13.97 -15.14 2.25
CA LYS A 46 15.09 -15.27 1.33
C LYS A 46 14.67 -16.14 0.15
N ILE A 47 14.98 -15.68 -1.05
CA ILE A 47 14.73 -16.40 -2.30
C ILE A 47 15.92 -17.33 -2.56
N GLU A 48 15.66 -18.63 -2.60
CA GLU A 48 16.65 -19.66 -2.86
C GLU A 48 16.36 -20.35 -4.20
N PRO A 49 17.35 -20.43 -5.11
CA PRO A 49 17.13 -21.09 -6.38
C PRO A 49 16.93 -22.59 -6.19
N LEU A 50 16.11 -23.19 -7.04
CA LEU A 50 15.98 -24.64 -7.10
C LEU A 50 17.27 -25.24 -7.69
N PRO A 51 17.58 -26.52 -7.40
CA PRO A 51 18.76 -27.19 -7.93
C PRO A 51 18.85 -27.04 -9.46
N GLY A 52 19.97 -26.48 -9.95
CA GLY A 52 20.20 -26.23 -11.38
C GLY A 52 19.55 -24.95 -11.96
N GLN A 53 18.91 -24.12 -11.16
CA GLN A 53 18.34 -22.84 -11.58
C GLN A 53 19.16 -21.65 -11.09
N GLN A 54 19.08 -20.53 -11.83
CA GLN A 54 19.59 -19.23 -11.40
C GLN A 54 18.43 -18.27 -11.14
N ILE A 55 18.62 -17.35 -10.20
CA ILE A 55 17.62 -16.31 -9.92
C ILE A 55 17.67 -15.27 -11.05
N THR A 56 16.57 -15.16 -11.80
CA THR A 56 16.42 -14.21 -12.91
C THR A 56 15.43 -13.11 -12.57
N ALA A 57 15.50 -11.98 -13.27
CA ALA A 57 14.54 -10.88 -13.08
C ALA A 57 13.11 -11.32 -13.41
N SER A 58 12.92 -12.09 -14.49
CA SER A 58 11.61 -12.66 -14.86
C SER A 58 11.08 -13.65 -13.81
N GLY A 59 11.97 -14.47 -13.25
CA GLY A 59 11.63 -15.41 -12.19
C GLY A 59 11.20 -14.70 -10.89
N LYS A 60 11.84 -13.58 -10.54
CA LYS A 60 11.42 -12.74 -9.39
C LYS A 60 10.03 -12.12 -9.60
N GLN A 61 9.72 -11.67 -10.82
CA GLN A 61 8.39 -11.16 -11.14
C GLN A 61 7.33 -12.26 -11.07
N ALA A 62 7.62 -13.45 -11.58
CA ALA A 62 6.75 -14.61 -11.46
C ALA A 62 6.52 -15.02 -9.98
N LEU A 63 7.59 -14.95 -9.15
CA LEU A 63 7.50 -15.18 -7.72
C LEU A 63 6.59 -14.16 -7.03
N LEU A 64 6.78 -12.87 -7.33
CA LEU A 64 5.95 -11.79 -6.77
C LEU A 64 4.47 -12.04 -7.09
N GLN A 65 4.16 -12.39 -8.33
CA GLN A 65 2.79 -12.68 -8.76
C GLN A 65 2.22 -13.92 -8.08
N ALA A 66 3.01 -15.00 -7.94
CA ALA A 66 2.58 -16.21 -7.27
C ALA A 66 2.30 -15.98 -5.77
N VAL A 67 3.18 -15.23 -5.09
CA VAL A 67 2.98 -14.87 -3.67
C VAL A 67 1.75 -13.96 -3.52
N ASN A 68 1.56 -13.00 -4.42
CA ASN A 68 0.39 -12.13 -4.40
C ASN A 68 -0.92 -12.92 -4.56
N ASN A 69 -0.98 -13.86 -5.49
CA ASN A 69 -2.14 -14.73 -5.67
C ASN A 69 -2.44 -15.57 -4.41
N ARG A 70 -1.40 -16.08 -3.74
CA ARG A 70 -1.56 -16.85 -2.49
C ARG A 70 -2.11 -16.02 -1.34
N VAL A 71 -1.58 -14.82 -1.20
CA VAL A 71 -2.00 -13.88 -0.16
C VAL A 71 -3.43 -13.40 -0.39
N ASN A 72 -3.80 -13.10 -1.63
CA ASN A 72 -5.17 -12.71 -1.98
C ASN A 72 -6.19 -13.84 -1.65
N ASN A 73 -5.80 -15.11 -1.85
CA ASN A 73 -6.64 -16.24 -1.50
C ASN A 73 -6.83 -16.44 0.03
N LEU A 74 -5.97 -15.82 0.85
CA LEU A 74 -6.16 -15.79 2.31
C LEU A 74 -7.25 -14.80 2.76
N GLY A 75 -7.81 -14.00 1.85
CA GLY A 75 -8.83 -12.99 2.15
C GLY A 75 -8.27 -11.77 2.89
N THR A 76 -6.97 -11.49 2.72
CA THR A 76 -6.31 -10.35 3.36
C THR A 76 -6.67 -9.04 2.68
N ALA A 77 -6.98 -8.01 3.48
CA ALA A 77 -7.16 -6.66 2.96
C ALA A 77 -5.78 -6.03 2.69
N SER A 78 -5.52 -5.63 1.44
CA SER A 78 -4.38 -4.79 1.03
C SER A 78 -3.01 -5.29 1.51
N PRO A 79 -2.54 -6.48 1.08
CA PRO A 79 -1.20 -6.95 1.39
C PRO A 79 -0.16 -6.07 0.70
N ILE A 80 0.98 -5.83 1.37
CA ILE A 80 2.15 -5.22 0.75
C ILE A 80 3.16 -6.32 0.48
N ILE A 81 3.53 -6.50 -0.79
CA ILE A 81 4.49 -7.52 -1.21
C ILE A 81 5.55 -6.83 -2.06
N ASP A 82 6.77 -6.77 -1.55
CA ASP A 82 7.88 -6.09 -2.20
C ASP A 82 9.11 -7.00 -2.31
N LEU A 83 9.82 -6.87 -3.43
CA LEU A 83 11.16 -7.45 -3.57
C LEU A 83 12.15 -6.54 -2.85
N GLU A 84 12.95 -7.10 -1.94
CA GLU A 84 13.99 -6.39 -1.21
C GLU A 84 15.39 -6.89 -1.59
N GLY A 85 16.32 -5.94 -1.68
CA GLY A 85 17.70 -6.27 -2.02
C GLY A 85 17.83 -7.09 -3.30
N THR A 86 18.79 -8.03 -3.28
CA THR A 86 19.06 -8.89 -4.45
C THR A 86 18.19 -10.14 -4.47
N ASN A 87 17.93 -10.75 -3.30
CA ASN A 87 17.32 -12.08 -3.19
C ASN A 87 16.36 -12.21 -2.00
N GLN A 88 15.55 -11.20 -1.73
CA GLN A 88 14.58 -11.23 -0.65
C GLN A 88 13.20 -10.77 -1.14
N ILE A 89 12.15 -11.28 -0.50
CA ILE A 89 10.77 -10.85 -0.69
C ILE A 89 10.14 -10.61 0.68
N ARG A 90 9.59 -9.42 0.86
CA ARG A 90 8.86 -9.04 2.07
C ARG A 90 7.36 -9.15 1.82
N VAL A 91 6.66 -9.74 2.76
CA VAL A 91 5.20 -9.90 2.74
C VAL A 91 4.63 -9.34 4.03
N GLN A 92 3.93 -8.23 3.93
CA GLN A 92 3.25 -7.58 5.05
C GLN A 92 1.74 -7.82 4.94
N LEU A 93 1.15 -8.39 5.97
CA LEU A 93 -0.26 -8.72 6.05
C LEU A 93 -0.89 -8.00 7.23
N ALA A 94 -1.75 -7.01 6.94
CA ALA A 94 -2.50 -6.27 7.95
C ALA A 94 -3.77 -7.02 8.33
N GLY A 95 -4.11 -7.04 9.62
CA GLY A 95 -5.31 -7.66 10.16
C GLY A 95 -5.06 -8.87 11.07
N ALA A 96 -6.13 -9.41 11.64
CA ALA A 96 -6.07 -10.56 12.54
C ALA A 96 -6.17 -11.86 11.74
N PHE A 97 -5.04 -12.49 11.47
CA PHE A 97 -4.94 -13.76 10.75
C PHE A 97 -4.26 -14.83 11.59
N ASP A 98 -4.56 -16.10 11.25
CA ASP A 98 -3.74 -17.21 11.71
C ASP A 98 -2.37 -17.16 11.02
N GLN A 99 -1.40 -16.65 11.77
CA GLN A 99 -0.01 -16.48 11.34
C GLN A 99 0.62 -17.80 10.90
N SER A 100 0.27 -18.90 11.58
CA SER A 100 0.80 -20.24 11.25
C SER A 100 0.31 -20.71 9.88
N ASN A 101 -0.97 -20.49 9.60
CA ASN A 101 -1.57 -20.83 8.31
C ASN A 101 -1.04 -19.94 7.18
N ALA A 102 -0.97 -18.62 7.38
CA ALA A 102 -0.45 -17.70 6.38
C ALA A 102 1.00 -18.03 6.01
N ARG A 103 1.86 -18.30 7.00
CA ARG A 103 3.25 -18.68 6.77
C ARG A 103 3.38 -19.96 5.94
N LYS A 104 2.54 -20.97 6.21
CA LYS A 104 2.50 -22.21 5.43
C LYS A 104 2.08 -21.95 4.00
N VAL A 105 0.98 -21.24 3.79
CA VAL A 105 0.45 -20.94 2.44
C VAL A 105 1.43 -20.14 1.60
N ILE A 106 2.13 -19.17 2.19
CA ILE A 106 3.10 -18.32 1.48
C ILE A 106 4.39 -19.08 1.19
N GLY A 107 4.94 -19.78 2.19
CA GLY A 107 6.27 -20.38 2.12
C GLY A 107 6.32 -21.75 1.46
N GLU A 108 5.21 -22.49 1.40
CA GLU A 108 5.19 -23.80 0.76
C GLU A 108 5.36 -23.67 -0.75
N THR A 109 6.35 -24.35 -1.30
CA THR A 109 6.62 -24.33 -2.75
C THR A 109 5.47 -24.94 -3.57
N ALA A 110 4.65 -25.79 -2.96
CA ALA A 110 3.52 -26.51 -3.58
C ALA A 110 3.88 -27.11 -4.96
N GLN A 111 5.10 -27.59 -5.09
CA GLN A 111 5.56 -28.26 -6.30
C GLN A 111 4.95 -29.66 -6.39
N LEU A 112 3.80 -29.73 -7.07
CA LEU A 112 3.23 -31.01 -7.46
C LEU A 112 4.02 -31.53 -8.66
N GLN A 113 4.49 -32.77 -8.55
CA GLN A 113 5.24 -33.47 -9.59
C GLN A 113 4.73 -34.91 -9.68
N ILE A 114 4.43 -35.35 -10.90
CA ILE A 114 3.98 -36.72 -11.16
C ILE A 114 5.08 -37.43 -11.93
N TYR A 115 5.56 -38.53 -11.37
CA TYR A 115 6.62 -39.34 -11.94
C TYR A 115 6.16 -40.76 -12.32
N SER A 116 6.86 -41.35 -13.29
CA SER A 116 6.60 -42.72 -13.75
C SER A 116 7.11 -43.80 -12.78
N SER A 117 8.01 -43.46 -11.85
CA SER A 117 8.57 -44.35 -10.85
C SER A 117 9.07 -43.57 -9.63
N ALA A 118 9.39 -44.28 -8.56
CA ALA A 118 9.99 -43.72 -7.35
C ALA A 118 11.23 -44.51 -6.90
N LYS A 119 12.10 -43.85 -6.16
CA LYS A 119 13.22 -44.52 -5.47
C LYS A 119 12.68 -45.18 -4.22
N ILE A 120 12.83 -46.51 -4.13
CA ILE A 120 12.39 -47.32 -3.00
C ILE A 120 13.62 -47.83 -2.26
N ASP A 121 13.69 -47.59 -0.96
CA ASP A 121 14.70 -48.22 -0.10
C ASP A 121 14.44 -49.71 -0.02
N LYS A 122 15.40 -50.50 -0.50
CA LYS A 122 15.31 -51.97 -0.53
C LYS A 122 15.20 -52.60 0.83
N LYS A 123 15.61 -51.95 1.91
CA LYS A 123 15.57 -52.48 3.26
C LYS A 123 14.23 -52.20 3.97
N THR A 124 13.67 -51.05 3.74
CA THR A 124 12.44 -50.57 4.44
C THR A 124 11.20 -50.65 3.57
N GLY A 125 11.34 -50.78 2.24
CA GLY A 125 10.26 -50.72 1.27
C GLY A 125 9.65 -49.29 1.12
N GLN A 126 10.20 -48.29 1.77
CA GLN A 126 9.66 -46.92 1.74
C GLN A 126 10.17 -46.15 0.52
N VAL A 127 9.31 -45.28 -0.03
CA VAL A 127 9.67 -44.37 -1.09
C VAL A 127 10.53 -43.25 -0.52
N THR A 128 11.74 -43.09 -1.07
CA THR A 128 12.74 -42.12 -0.61
C THR A 128 12.80 -40.88 -1.51
N GLY A 129 12.20 -40.91 -2.70
CA GLY A 129 12.19 -39.78 -3.61
C GLY A 129 11.71 -40.10 -5.01
N PRO A 130 11.63 -39.11 -5.88
CA PRO A 130 11.21 -39.30 -7.27
C PRO A 130 12.27 -40.05 -8.09
N ALA A 131 11.81 -40.84 -9.07
CA ALA A 131 12.63 -41.49 -10.07
C ALA A 131 11.89 -41.61 -11.40
N GLY A 132 12.60 -42.03 -12.45
CA GLY A 132 12.03 -42.16 -13.79
C GLY A 132 11.76 -40.83 -14.46
N THR A 133 10.74 -40.85 -15.32
CA THR A 133 10.39 -39.69 -16.14
C THR A 133 9.34 -38.80 -15.43
N LEU A 134 9.55 -37.49 -15.44
CA LEU A 134 8.57 -36.50 -15.01
C LEU A 134 7.43 -36.45 -16.03
N LEU A 135 6.22 -36.86 -15.63
CA LEU A 135 5.06 -36.95 -16.48
C LEU A 135 4.27 -35.62 -16.53
N ALA A 136 4.06 -35.02 -15.37
CA ALA A 136 3.35 -33.75 -15.24
C ALA A 136 3.80 -32.97 -13.99
N THR A 137 3.49 -31.68 -13.99
CA THR A 137 3.77 -30.75 -12.89
C THR A 137 2.51 -29.97 -12.50
N GLY A 138 2.52 -29.28 -11.37
CA GLY A 138 1.45 -28.36 -10.97
C GLY A 138 1.16 -27.27 -12.01
N ASN A 139 2.11 -26.91 -12.86
CA ASN A 139 1.91 -25.94 -13.93
C ASN A 139 1.02 -26.46 -15.07
N ASP A 140 0.85 -27.76 -15.17
CA ASP A 140 -0.06 -28.38 -16.15
C ASP A 140 -1.52 -28.37 -15.69
N LEU A 141 -1.78 -28.00 -14.44
CA LEU A 141 -3.11 -27.93 -13.84
C LEU A 141 -3.79 -26.58 -14.08
N LYS A 142 -5.11 -26.59 -14.19
CA LYS A 142 -5.95 -25.38 -14.09
C LYS A 142 -6.03 -24.89 -12.65
N SER A 143 -6.33 -23.60 -12.44
CA SER A 143 -6.52 -23.03 -11.11
C SER A 143 -7.96 -23.24 -10.61
N ASN A 144 -8.44 -24.48 -10.62
CA ASN A 144 -9.79 -24.87 -10.21
C ASN A 144 -9.81 -26.05 -9.22
N ALA A 145 -8.69 -26.35 -8.61
CA ALA A 145 -8.61 -27.40 -7.60
C ALA A 145 -9.54 -27.08 -6.41
N HIS A 146 -10.30 -28.06 -5.96
CA HIS A 146 -11.23 -27.91 -4.84
C HIS A 146 -11.42 -29.25 -4.12
N TRP A 147 -11.82 -29.18 -2.86
CA TRP A 147 -12.16 -30.36 -2.09
C TRP A 147 -13.43 -31.02 -2.62
N VAL A 148 -13.41 -32.33 -2.69
CA VAL A 148 -14.57 -33.22 -2.95
C VAL A 148 -14.54 -34.39 -1.99
N GLN A 149 -15.69 -35.03 -1.81
CA GLN A 149 -15.79 -36.28 -1.06
C GLN A 149 -16.19 -37.38 -2.02
N ASP A 150 -15.48 -38.50 -2.00
CA ASP A 150 -15.85 -39.68 -2.77
C ASP A 150 -17.22 -40.20 -2.28
N PRO A 151 -18.23 -40.29 -3.15
CA PRO A 151 -19.57 -40.72 -2.76
C PRO A 151 -19.66 -42.20 -2.34
N ASN A 152 -18.67 -43.02 -2.71
CA ASN A 152 -18.66 -44.45 -2.42
C ASN A 152 -17.88 -44.79 -1.15
N THR A 153 -16.70 -44.16 -0.97
CA THR A 153 -15.81 -44.47 0.16
C THR A 153 -15.93 -43.46 1.30
N GLY A 154 -16.48 -42.27 1.03
CA GLY A 154 -16.53 -41.16 1.97
C GLY A 154 -15.17 -40.50 2.22
N GLU A 155 -14.13 -40.85 1.47
CA GLU A 155 -12.80 -40.27 1.59
C GLU A 155 -12.74 -38.81 1.09
N ASN A 156 -11.87 -38.04 1.71
CA ASN A 156 -11.62 -36.67 1.29
C ASN A 156 -10.60 -36.65 0.15
N GLU A 157 -10.89 -35.93 -0.90
CA GLU A 157 -10.10 -35.87 -2.09
C GLU A 157 -9.97 -34.41 -2.59
N VAL A 158 -9.00 -34.16 -3.44
CA VAL A 158 -8.86 -32.88 -4.14
C VAL A 158 -9.07 -33.10 -5.63
N ALA A 159 -10.16 -32.56 -6.16
CA ALA A 159 -10.42 -32.54 -7.60
C ALA A 159 -9.47 -31.56 -8.28
N ILE A 160 -8.87 -32.00 -9.39
CA ILE A 160 -7.96 -31.23 -10.24
C ILE A 160 -8.33 -31.37 -11.69
N SER A 161 -7.99 -30.38 -12.51
CA SER A 161 -8.15 -30.44 -13.97
C SER A 161 -6.86 -30.06 -14.66
N PHE A 162 -6.49 -30.81 -15.69
CA PHE A 162 -5.35 -30.49 -16.53
C PHE A 162 -5.71 -29.41 -17.58
N LYS A 163 -4.80 -28.50 -17.86
CA LYS A 163 -4.96 -27.49 -18.93
C LYS A 163 -5.11 -28.13 -20.29
N GLN A 164 -4.33 -29.21 -20.54
CA GLN A 164 -4.37 -30.00 -21.76
C GLN A 164 -4.90 -31.41 -21.44
N ALA A 165 -6.17 -31.66 -21.76
CA ALA A 165 -6.80 -32.96 -21.53
C ALA A 165 -6.05 -34.11 -22.26
N SER A 166 -5.55 -33.84 -23.51
CA SER A 166 -4.76 -34.79 -24.29
C SER A 166 -3.46 -35.25 -23.61
N LYS A 167 -2.83 -34.36 -22.84
CA LYS A 167 -1.63 -34.73 -22.05
C LYS A 167 -1.98 -35.74 -20.97
N TRP A 168 -3.04 -35.50 -20.23
CA TRP A 168 -3.50 -36.43 -19.20
C TRP A 168 -4.01 -37.75 -19.77
N GLU A 169 -4.77 -37.70 -20.85
CA GLU A 169 -5.21 -38.87 -21.60
C GLU A 169 -4.03 -39.75 -22.05
N ASN A 170 -2.97 -39.17 -22.57
CA ASN A 170 -1.78 -39.92 -22.99
C ASN A 170 -1.07 -40.57 -21.76
N ILE A 171 -0.97 -39.88 -20.64
CA ILE A 171 -0.39 -40.41 -19.40
C ILE A 171 -1.24 -41.60 -18.92
N THR A 172 -2.57 -41.46 -18.82
CA THR A 172 -3.45 -42.51 -18.32
C THR A 172 -3.50 -43.73 -19.26
N LYS A 173 -3.36 -43.53 -20.58
CA LYS A 173 -3.23 -44.63 -21.55
C LYS A 173 -1.90 -45.38 -21.40
N GLN A 174 -0.78 -44.65 -21.24
CA GLN A 174 0.55 -45.25 -21.12
C GLN A 174 0.75 -46.01 -19.80
N PHE A 175 0.15 -45.50 -18.72
CA PHE A 175 0.26 -46.07 -17.36
C PHE A 175 -0.98 -46.82 -16.91
N TYR A 176 -1.83 -47.24 -17.83
CA TYR A 176 -3.00 -48.06 -17.53
C TYR A 176 -2.60 -49.31 -16.74
N GLN A 177 -3.26 -49.56 -15.59
CA GLN A 177 -2.95 -50.62 -14.62
C GLN A 177 -1.54 -50.55 -14.03
N LYS A 178 -0.89 -49.41 -14.10
CA LYS A 178 0.42 -49.17 -13.47
C LYS A 178 0.32 -48.03 -12.45
N PRO A 179 1.15 -48.06 -11.39
CA PRO A 179 1.22 -46.94 -10.47
C PRO A 179 1.91 -45.75 -11.11
N ILE A 180 1.43 -44.57 -10.72
CA ILE A 180 2.14 -43.28 -10.91
C ILE A 180 2.41 -42.72 -9.51
N TYR A 181 3.46 -41.94 -9.38
CA TYR A 181 3.92 -41.43 -8.10
C TYR A 181 3.76 -39.91 -8.07
N VAL A 182 2.89 -39.44 -7.19
CA VAL A 182 2.59 -38.02 -7.01
C VAL A 182 3.40 -37.50 -5.84
N PHE A 183 4.29 -36.57 -6.10
CA PHE A 183 5.11 -35.91 -5.10
C PHE A 183 4.65 -34.47 -4.89
N LEU A 184 4.65 -34.05 -3.64
CA LEU A 184 4.47 -32.65 -3.26
C LEU A 184 5.73 -32.21 -2.51
N ASN A 185 6.42 -31.18 -3.01
CA ASN A 185 7.67 -30.68 -2.44
C ASN A 185 8.74 -31.79 -2.23
N GLY A 186 8.83 -32.74 -3.17
CA GLY A 186 9.75 -33.86 -3.11
C GLY A 186 9.38 -35.01 -2.18
N LYS A 187 8.27 -34.89 -1.42
CA LYS A 187 7.73 -35.96 -0.57
C LYS A 187 6.61 -36.68 -1.29
N LEU A 188 6.54 -38.01 -1.16
CA LEU A 188 5.43 -38.78 -1.72
C LEU A 188 4.12 -38.35 -1.07
N LEU A 189 3.16 -37.95 -1.89
CA LEU A 189 1.80 -37.64 -1.48
C LEU A 189 0.88 -38.88 -1.60
N THR A 190 0.94 -39.51 -2.78
CA THR A 190 0.16 -40.72 -3.10
C THR A 190 0.79 -41.43 -4.31
N ASP A 191 0.48 -42.73 -4.45
CA ASP A 191 0.96 -43.58 -5.54
C ASP A 191 -0.21 -44.37 -6.18
N PRO A 192 -1.24 -43.69 -6.74
CA PRO A 192 -2.41 -44.37 -7.28
C PRO A 192 -2.06 -45.21 -8.49
N VAL A 193 -2.76 -46.37 -8.59
CA VAL A 193 -2.78 -47.16 -9.82
C VAL A 193 -3.89 -46.66 -10.72
N ILE A 194 -3.52 -46.34 -11.98
CA ILE A 194 -4.49 -45.87 -12.97
C ILE A 194 -5.42 -47.02 -13.40
N GLN A 195 -6.66 -46.96 -12.96
CA GLN A 195 -7.69 -48.03 -13.21
C GLN A 195 -8.44 -47.77 -14.50
N GLU A 196 -8.57 -46.50 -14.95
CA GLU A 196 -9.33 -46.13 -16.13
C GLU A 196 -8.52 -45.19 -17.06
N LYS A 197 -8.82 -45.26 -18.37
CA LYS A 197 -8.29 -44.32 -19.34
C LYS A 197 -9.16 -43.08 -19.30
N MET A 198 -8.62 -42.00 -18.77
CA MET A 198 -9.34 -40.74 -18.63
C MET A 198 -9.26 -39.94 -19.93
N TYR A 199 -10.42 -39.61 -20.51
CA TYR A 199 -10.54 -38.80 -21.74
C TYR A 199 -10.85 -37.34 -21.42
N THR A 200 -11.29 -37.03 -20.21
CA THR A 200 -11.42 -35.67 -19.69
C THR A 200 -10.12 -35.28 -18.98
N GLY A 201 -9.78 -34.03 -18.97
CA GLY A 201 -8.60 -33.57 -18.23
C GLY A 201 -8.78 -33.58 -16.70
N ASP A 202 -9.85 -34.14 -16.19
CA ASP A 202 -10.22 -34.12 -14.77
C ASP A 202 -9.67 -35.36 -14.03
N SER A 203 -9.28 -35.19 -12.79
CA SER A 203 -8.77 -36.24 -11.91
C SER A 203 -8.95 -35.85 -10.45
N VAL A 204 -8.75 -36.78 -9.56
CA VAL A 204 -8.75 -36.55 -8.10
C VAL A 204 -7.41 -36.98 -7.50
N ILE A 205 -7.01 -36.28 -6.46
CA ILE A 205 -5.86 -36.66 -5.63
C ILE A 205 -6.39 -37.06 -4.27
N SER A 206 -6.18 -38.32 -3.91
CA SER A 206 -6.45 -38.86 -2.57
C SER A 206 -5.15 -39.38 -1.95
N GLY A 207 -5.13 -39.56 -0.64
CA GLY A 207 -3.99 -40.13 0.05
C GLY A 207 -4.03 -39.95 1.57
N PRO A 208 -3.14 -40.65 2.29
CA PRO A 208 -3.19 -40.68 3.76
C PRO A 208 -3.03 -39.35 4.45
N THR A 209 -2.44 -38.39 3.79
CA THR A 209 -2.23 -37.02 4.28
C THR A 209 -3.45 -36.12 4.08
N LEU A 210 -4.42 -36.52 3.27
CA LEU A 210 -5.64 -35.79 2.94
C LEU A 210 -6.85 -36.27 3.76
N ASN A 211 -6.64 -36.62 5.03
CA ASN A 211 -7.63 -37.18 5.92
C ASN A 211 -8.66 -36.20 6.48
N SER A 212 -8.56 -34.90 6.15
CA SER A 212 -9.48 -33.86 6.61
C SER A 212 -9.81 -32.88 5.50
N VAL A 213 -11.01 -32.29 5.60
CA VAL A 213 -11.46 -31.20 4.70
C VAL A 213 -10.46 -30.03 4.69
N GLN A 214 -9.87 -29.72 5.86
CA GLN A 214 -8.87 -28.66 5.97
C GLN A 214 -7.61 -28.97 5.18
N ALA A 215 -7.09 -30.20 5.26
CA ALA A 215 -5.90 -30.62 4.50
C ALA A 215 -6.15 -30.57 3.00
N CYS A 216 -7.31 -31.02 2.54
CA CYS A 216 -7.71 -30.96 1.13
C CYS A 216 -7.84 -29.50 0.63
N ASN A 217 -8.50 -28.65 1.40
CA ASN A 217 -8.62 -27.24 1.06
C ASN A 217 -7.24 -26.56 1.01
N GLN A 218 -6.35 -26.86 1.96
CA GLN A 218 -4.98 -26.31 1.98
C GLN A 218 -4.18 -26.73 0.74
N LEU A 219 -4.27 -28.02 0.33
CA LEU A 219 -3.66 -28.49 -0.90
C LEU A 219 -4.28 -27.79 -2.12
N ALA A 220 -5.60 -27.71 -2.20
CA ALA A 220 -6.32 -27.07 -3.29
C ALA A 220 -5.93 -25.58 -3.43
N TYR A 221 -5.86 -24.83 -2.34
CA TYR A 221 -5.36 -23.44 -2.35
C TYR A 221 -3.92 -23.34 -2.86
N SER A 222 -3.07 -24.24 -2.40
CA SER A 222 -1.66 -24.27 -2.83
C SER A 222 -1.50 -24.58 -4.32
N LEU A 223 -2.30 -25.52 -4.84
CA LEU A 223 -2.33 -25.86 -6.27
C LEU A 223 -2.88 -24.72 -7.14
N ASN A 224 -3.97 -24.09 -6.71
CA ASN A 224 -4.59 -22.97 -7.41
C ASN A 224 -3.69 -21.72 -7.47
N ALA A 225 -2.93 -21.50 -6.41
CA ALA A 225 -1.96 -20.42 -6.36
C ALA A 225 -0.71 -20.65 -7.25
N GLY A 226 -0.52 -21.88 -7.70
CA GLY A 226 0.60 -22.29 -8.54
C GLY A 226 1.89 -22.59 -7.75
N ALA A 227 2.81 -23.31 -8.38
CA ALA A 227 4.11 -23.59 -7.83
C ALA A 227 4.98 -22.33 -7.79
N LEU A 228 5.71 -22.12 -6.68
CA LEU A 228 6.69 -21.05 -6.62
C LEU A 228 7.89 -21.38 -7.54
N PRO A 229 8.37 -20.41 -8.31
CA PRO A 229 9.55 -20.62 -9.17
C PRO A 229 10.85 -20.80 -8.39
N TYR A 230 10.86 -20.39 -7.10
CA TYR A 230 11.98 -20.50 -6.17
C TYR A 230 11.51 -20.98 -4.81
N ASN A 231 12.43 -21.55 -4.02
CA ASN A 231 12.18 -21.81 -2.61
C ASN A 231 12.19 -20.50 -1.82
N LEU A 232 11.36 -20.44 -0.79
CA LEU A 232 11.32 -19.34 0.16
C LEU A 232 11.72 -19.85 1.55
N SER A 233 12.84 -19.36 2.07
CA SER A 233 13.24 -19.59 3.47
C SER A 233 12.94 -18.37 4.31
N LEU A 234 12.21 -18.54 5.42
CA LEU A 234 11.87 -17.45 6.32
C LEU A 234 13.13 -16.95 7.03
N GLU A 235 13.46 -15.67 6.83
CA GLU A 235 14.65 -15.03 7.40
C GLU A 235 14.28 -14.18 8.63
N SER A 236 13.19 -13.46 8.55
CA SER A 236 12.69 -12.62 9.65
C SER A 236 11.16 -12.65 9.72
N GLN A 237 10.66 -12.55 10.94
CA GLN A 237 9.24 -12.48 11.23
C GLN A 237 9.01 -11.47 12.35
N GLN A 238 8.14 -10.51 12.09
CA GLN A 238 7.66 -9.56 13.10
C GLN A 238 6.13 -9.61 13.15
N SER A 239 5.57 -9.45 14.34
CA SER A 239 4.12 -9.36 14.50
C SER A 239 3.75 -8.19 15.38
N VAL A 240 2.71 -7.48 14.96
CA VAL A 240 2.11 -6.38 15.73
C VAL A 240 0.71 -6.82 16.15
N GLY A 241 0.49 -6.85 17.46
CA GLY A 241 -0.85 -7.19 17.98
C GLY A 241 -1.89 -6.14 17.58
N PRO A 242 -3.15 -6.52 17.28
CA PRO A 242 -4.20 -5.58 16.90
C PRO A 242 -4.45 -4.48 17.93
N SER A 243 -4.33 -4.78 19.22
CA SER A 243 -4.47 -3.81 20.31
C SER A 243 -3.38 -2.75 20.28
N LEU A 244 -2.14 -3.13 19.97
CA LEU A 244 -1.02 -2.20 19.86
C LEU A 244 -1.16 -1.30 18.63
N GLY A 245 -1.55 -1.86 17.48
CA GLY A 245 -1.81 -1.09 16.26
C GLY A 245 -2.91 -0.04 16.46
N GLN A 246 -4.04 -0.43 17.03
CA GLN A 246 -5.14 0.50 17.34
C GLN A 246 -4.73 1.58 18.36
N ALA A 247 -3.94 1.24 19.37
CA ALA A 247 -3.42 2.21 20.33
C ALA A 247 -2.50 3.23 19.64
N SER A 248 -1.61 2.76 18.76
CA SER A 248 -0.71 3.61 17.97
C SER A 248 -1.47 4.54 17.04
N LEU A 249 -2.49 4.02 16.33
CA LEU A 249 -3.37 4.82 15.48
C LEU A 249 -4.07 5.92 16.29
N LYS A 250 -4.69 5.56 17.41
CA LYS A 250 -5.40 6.52 18.27
C LYS A 250 -4.46 7.60 18.82
N ALA A 251 -3.27 7.21 19.29
CA ALA A 251 -2.28 8.16 19.80
C ALA A 251 -1.81 9.12 18.70
N THR A 252 -1.53 8.61 17.50
CA THR A 252 -1.09 9.44 16.36
C THR A 252 -2.17 10.39 15.88
N LEU A 253 -3.44 9.96 15.84
CA LEU A 253 -4.57 10.83 15.48
C LEU A 253 -4.74 11.97 16.50
N TRP A 254 -4.63 11.70 17.80
CA TRP A 254 -4.68 12.74 18.82
C TRP A 254 -3.50 13.70 18.75
N ALA A 255 -2.29 13.18 18.52
CA ALA A 255 -1.10 14.03 18.32
C ALA A 255 -1.24 14.90 17.06
N GLY A 256 -1.72 14.33 15.95
CA GLY A 256 -1.99 15.08 14.72
C GLY A 256 -3.06 16.16 14.90
N LEU A 257 -4.15 15.85 15.59
CA LEU A 257 -5.20 16.85 15.91
C LEU A 257 -4.64 17.98 16.77
N ALA A 258 -3.87 17.65 17.81
CA ALA A 258 -3.22 18.66 18.65
C ALA A 258 -2.29 19.56 17.83
N ALA A 259 -1.48 18.98 16.94
CA ALA A 259 -0.61 19.74 16.03
C ALA A 259 -1.41 20.69 15.12
N ILE A 260 -2.51 20.23 14.52
CA ILE A 260 -3.40 21.07 13.68
C ILE A 260 -3.96 22.23 14.47
N VAL A 261 -4.49 21.98 15.67
CA VAL A 261 -5.04 23.03 16.53
C VAL A 261 -3.99 24.08 16.91
N LEU A 262 -2.79 23.65 17.29
CA LEU A 262 -1.69 24.56 17.59
C LEU A 262 -1.28 25.40 16.37
N ILE A 263 -1.22 24.81 15.19
CA ILE A 263 -0.92 25.49 13.93
C ILE A 263 -2.01 26.54 13.63
N PHE A 264 -3.29 26.19 13.76
CA PHE A 264 -4.40 27.13 13.51
C PHE A 264 -4.34 28.32 14.46
N ILE A 265 -4.13 28.06 15.75
CA ILE A 265 -3.95 29.13 16.75
C ILE A 265 -2.76 30.03 16.37
N PHE A 266 -1.63 29.42 16.04
CA PHE A 266 -0.44 30.17 15.62
C PHE A 266 -0.70 31.06 14.39
N MET A 267 -1.35 30.51 13.36
CA MET A 267 -1.65 31.24 12.12
C MET A 267 -2.62 32.39 12.38
N ILE A 268 -3.65 32.18 13.17
CA ILE A 268 -4.63 33.24 13.51
C ILE A 268 -3.96 34.33 14.36
N VAL A 269 -3.13 33.98 15.32
CA VAL A 269 -2.46 34.95 16.21
C VAL A 269 -1.45 35.78 15.43
N MET A 270 -0.61 35.16 14.61
CA MET A 270 0.50 35.85 13.90
C MET A 270 0.02 36.57 12.64
N TYR A 271 -0.88 35.97 11.87
CA TYR A 271 -1.29 36.46 10.54
C TYR A 271 -2.75 36.90 10.48
N ARG A 272 -3.50 36.72 11.58
CA ARG A 272 -4.88 37.16 11.73
C ARG A 272 -5.80 36.64 10.62
N LEU A 273 -6.40 37.55 9.83
CA LEU A 273 -7.29 37.18 8.74
C LEU A 273 -6.58 36.41 7.61
N ALA A 274 -5.35 36.78 7.28
CA ALA A 274 -4.56 36.02 6.32
C ALA A 274 -4.28 34.61 6.84
N GLY A 275 -4.05 34.47 8.16
CA GLY A 275 -3.93 33.16 8.84
C GLY A 275 -5.17 32.30 8.70
N LEU A 276 -6.36 32.89 8.93
CA LEU A 276 -7.63 32.18 8.77
C LEU A 276 -7.86 31.67 7.33
N ILE A 277 -7.41 32.42 6.34
CA ILE A 277 -7.44 31.99 4.92
C ILE A 277 -6.45 30.84 4.68
N ALA A 278 -5.28 30.87 5.32
CA ALA A 278 -4.34 29.76 5.26
C ALA A 278 -4.87 28.50 5.93
N ASP A 279 -5.54 28.64 7.08
CA ASP A 279 -6.16 27.52 7.80
C ASP A 279 -7.23 26.84 6.94
N LEU A 280 -8.02 27.65 6.20
CA LEU A 280 -8.99 27.11 5.24
C LEU A 280 -8.31 26.31 4.11
N ALA A 281 -7.19 26.81 3.59
CA ALA A 281 -6.40 26.10 2.58
C ALA A 281 -5.75 24.83 3.16
N LEU A 282 -5.41 24.83 4.46
CA LEU A 282 -4.85 23.68 5.15
C LEU A 282 -5.89 22.58 5.37
N VAL A 283 -7.16 22.93 5.63
CA VAL A 283 -8.27 21.97 5.64
C VAL A 283 -8.41 21.31 4.27
N ALA A 284 -8.35 22.09 3.20
CA ALA A 284 -8.37 21.54 1.83
C ALA A 284 -7.17 20.64 1.55
N TYR A 285 -5.97 21.02 2.03
CA TYR A 285 -4.76 20.19 1.95
C TYR A 285 -4.95 18.81 2.57
N GLY A 286 -5.41 18.76 3.81
CA GLY A 286 -5.64 17.49 4.51
C GLY A 286 -6.63 16.60 3.76
N TYR A 287 -7.75 17.18 3.32
CA TYR A 287 -8.77 16.46 2.56
C TYR A 287 -8.22 15.91 1.23
N VAL A 288 -7.58 16.75 0.43
CA VAL A 288 -7.02 16.34 -0.88
C VAL A 288 -5.94 15.29 -0.70
N THR A 289 -5.09 15.40 0.34
CA THR A 289 -4.04 14.40 0.60
C THR A 289 -4.64 13.03 0.89
N VAL A 290 -5.66 12.96 1.75
CA VAL A 290 -6.35 11.69 2.04
C VAL A 290 -7.07 11.15 0.80
N ALA A 291 -7.69 12.03 -0.01
CA ALA A 291 -8.34 11.64 -1.27
C ALA A 291 -7.34 11.08 -2.30
N VAL A 292 -6.14 11.63 -2.37
CA VAL A 292 -5.07 11.12 -3.24
C VAL A 292 -4.57 9.76 -2.74
N PHE A 293 -4.43 9.57 -1.42
CA PHE A 293 -4.03 8.27 -0.84
C PHE A 293 -5.05 7.19 -1.15
N ASP A 294 -6.34 7.48 -0.99
CA ASP A 294 -7.43 6.56 -1.35
C ASP A 294 -7.43 6.24 -2.85
N GLY A 295 -7.40 7.26 -3.71
CA GLY A 295 -7.42 7.09 -5.16
C GLY A 295 -6.20 6.36 -5.74
N MET A 296 -5.05 6.45 -5.09
CA MET A 296 -3.83 5.72 -5.45
C MET A 296 -3.70 4.38 -4.72
N HIS A 297 -4.64 4.02 -3.86
CA HIS A 297 -4.61 2.83 -2.99
C HIS A 297 -3.31 2.74 -2.17
N VAL A 298 -2.82 3.87 -1.69
CA VAL A 298 -1.63 3.94 -0.85
C VAL A 298 -1.96 3.41 0.54
N VAL A 299 -1.25 2.36 0.96
CA VAL A 299 -1.41 1.81 2.31
C VAL A 299 -0.82 2.77 3.33
N LEU A 300 -1.65 3.23 4.26
CA LEU A 300 -1.28 4.20 5.28
C LEU A 300 -0.64 3.48 6.47
N THR A 301 0.68 3.62 6.62
CA THR A 301 1.48 3.13 7.74
C THR A 301 1.67 4.20 8.82
N LEU A 302 2.21 3.84 9.97
CA LEU A 302 2.57 4.80 11.02
C LEU A 302 3.58 5.84 10.50
N SER A 303 4.56 5.40 9.72
CA SER A 303 5.52 6.27 9.03
C SER A 303 4.85 7.17 8.00
N GLY A 304 3.85 6.65 7.25
CA GLY A 304 3.03 7.44 6.32
C GLY A 304 2.20 8.52 7.02
N LEU A 305 1.63 8.22 8.21
CA LEU A 305 0.96 9.22 9.05
C LEU A 305 1.93 10.30 9.53
N ALA A 306 3.14 9.92 9.93
CA ALA A 306 4.17 10.90 10.30
C ALA A 306 4.54 11.82 9.13
N ALA A 307 4.66 11.28 7.91
CA ALA A 307 4.88 12.07 6.70
C ALA A 307 3.71 13.04 6.41
N LEU A 308 2.47 12.60 6.66
CA LEU A 308 1.29 13.46 6.50
C LEU A 308 1.32 14.63 7.49
N VAL A 309 1.62 14.37 8.76
CA VAL A 309 1.74 15.44 9.78
C VAL A 309 2.89 16.40 9.45
N LEU A 310 4.03 15.87 8.99
CA LEU A 310 5.14 16.68 8.49
C LEU A 310 4.71 17.54 7.29
N GLY A 311 3.94 16.96 6.36
CA GLY A 311 3.38 17.65 5.20
C GLY A 311 2.46 18.82 5.56
N ILE A 312 1.68 18.70 6.65
CA ILE A 312 0.89 19.81 7.21
C ILE A 312 1.81 20.97 7.58
N GLY A 313 2.92 20.70 8.26
CA GLY A 313 3.92 21.73 8.61
C GLY A 313 4.50 22.43 7.37
N MET A 314 4.88 21.66 6.34
CA MET A 314 5.39 22.20 5.08
C MET A 314 4.34 23.04 4.31
N ALA A 315 3.08 22.63 4.33
CA ALA A 315 1.99 23.38 3.71
C ALA A 315 1.77 24.74 4.40
N VAL A 316 1.91 24.78 5.73
CA VAL A 316 1.84 26.03 6.49
C VAL A 316 3.05 26.92 6.22
N ASP A 317 4.26 26.37 6.14
CA ASP A 317 5.50 27.13 5.87
C ASP A 317 5.42 27.89 4.55
N ALA A 318 4.85 27.30 3.51
CA ALA A 318 4.61 27.98 2.23
C ALA A 318 3.70 29.23 2.40
N ASN A 319 2.68 29.15 3.24
CA ASN A 319 1.83 30.31 3.56
C ASN A 319 2.57 31.36 4.41
N ILE A 320 3.37 30.91 5.40
CA ILE A 320 4.20 31.80 6.24
C ILE A 320 5.15 32.62 5.36
N ILE A 321 5.94 31.95 4.49
CA ILE A 321 6.87 32.62 3.58
C ILE A 321 6.12 33.65 2.72
N THR A 322 4.96 33.28 2.20
CA THR A 322 4.13 34.16 1.38
C THR A 322 3.67 35.39 2.17
N TYR A 323 3.19 35.22 3.39
CA TYR A 323 2.66 36.30 4.20
C TYR A 323 3.75 37.21 4.73
N GLU A 324 4.93 36.71 5.07
CA GLU A 324 6.06 37.56 5.42
C GLU A 324 6.50 38.42 4.24
N ARG A 325 6.56 37.89 3.01
CA ARG A 325 6.84 38.69 1.81
C ARG A 325 5.76 39.75 1.58
N ILE A 326 4.49 39.43 1.80
CA ILE A 326 3.40 40.41 1.71
C ILE A 326 3.56 41.51 2.76
N LYS A 327 3.89 41.17 4.02
CA LYS A 327 4.16 42.14 5.09
C LYS A 327 5.33 43.08 4.73
N ASP A 328 6.40 42.54 4.16
CA ASP A 328 7.55 43.35 3.74
C ASP A 328 7.15 44.32 2.64
N GLU A 329 6.35 43.89 1.67
CA GLU A 329 5.88 44.79 0.60
C GLU A 329 4.92 45.90 1.13
N ILE A 330 4.10 45.56 2.18
CA ILE A 330 3.28 46.58 2.86
C ILE A 330 4.15 47.57 3.63
N ARG A 331 5.20 47.08 4.33
CA ARG A 331 6.14 47.90 5.07
C ARG A 331 6.91 48.86 4.14
N ASN A 332 7.14 48.43 2.91
CA ASN A 332 7.77 49.25 1.84
C ASN A 332 6.79 50.28 1.20
N GLY A 333 5.63 50.51 1.82
CA GLY A 333 4.66 51.53 1.37
C GLY A 333 3.79 51.15 0.19
N ARG A 334 3.77 49.89 -0.25
CA ARG A 334 2.91 49.43 -1.34
C ARG A 334 1.46 49.31 -0.91
N SER A 335 0.54 49.58 -1.82
CA SER A 335 -0.87 49.33 -1.58
C SER A 335 -1.13 47.84 -1.33
N LEU A 336 -2.11 47.50 -0.47
CA LEU A 336 -2.41 46.15 -0.07
C LEU A 336 -2.58 45.15 -1.26
N ARG A 337 -3.25 45.57 -2.33
CA ARG A 337 -3.40 44.73 -3.54
C ARG A 337 -2.07 44.49 -4.27
N SER A 338 -1.25 45.53 -4.38
CA SER A 338 0.08 45.40 -4.99
C SER A 338 0.98 44.54 -4.16
N ALA A 339 0.99 44.74 -2.83
CA ALA A 339 1.76 43.94 -1.89
C ALA A 339 1.38 42.43 -1.94
N VAL A 340 0.09 42.11 -1.95
CA VAL A 340 -0.38 40.69 -2.07
C VAL A 340 0.05 40.12 -3.44
N LYS A 341 -0.04 40.85 -4.53
CA LYS A 341 0.34 40.35 -5.87
C LYS A 341 1.84 40.09 -5.97
N ILE A 342 2.64 41.03 -5.48
CA ILE A 342 4.13 41.00 -5.59
C ILE A 342 4.68 39.99 -4.55
N GLY A 343 4.21 40.03 -3.30
CA GLY A 343 4.61 39.11 -2.25
C GLY A 343 4.40 37.64 -2.65
N ASN A 344 3.23 37.32 -3.22
CA ASN A 344 2.95 35.98 -3.76
C ASN A 344 3.92 35.59 -4.90
N LYS A 345 4.29 36.55 -5.79
CA LYS A 345 5.24 36.26 -6.87
C LYS A 345 6.65 36.02 -6.33
N ASN A 346 7.09 36.83 -5.37
CA ASN A 346 8.44 36.75 -4.81
C ASN A 346 8.61 35.50 -3.90
N ALA A 347 7.56 35.10 -3.19
CA ALA A 347 7.56 33.90 -2.36
C ALA A 347 7.65 32.60 -3.18
N LEU A 348 7.03 32.57 -4.37
CA LEU A 348 6.87 31.35 -5.18
C LEU A 348 8.20 30.65 -5.46
N ARG A 349 9.23 31.39 -5.81
CA ARG A 349 10.55 30.80 -6.12
C ARG A 349 11.15 30.11 -4.90
N THR A 350 11.16 30.78 -3.76
CA THR A 350 11.68 30.23 -2.50
C THR A 350 10.92 28.96 -2.08
N ILE A 351 9.59 28.97 -2.24
CA ILE A 351 8.74 27.83 -1.91
C ILE A 351 9.04 26.64 -2.84
N LEU A 352 9.18 26.89 -4.14
CA LEU A 352 9.50 25.83 -5.10
C LEU A 352 10.90 25.25 -4.84
N ASP A 353 11.90 26.08 -4.59
CA ASP A 353 13.28 25.65 -4.33
C ASP A 353 13.34 24.79 -3.05
N SER A 354 12.67 25.20 -1.96
CA SER A 354 12.60 24.45 -0.70
C SER A 354 11.89 23.11 -0.87
N ASN A 355 10.73 23.11 -1.53
CA ASN A 355 9.98 21.86 -1.75
C ASN A 355 10.69 20.93 -2.74
N ALA A 356 11.40 21.44 -3.74
CA ALA A 356 12.18 20.63 -4.66
C ALA A 356 13.30 19.86 -3.95
N THR A 357 14.02 20.48 -3.01
CA THR A 357 15.06 19.78 -2.21
C THR A 357 14.48 18.65 -1.37
N THR A 358 13.34 18.89 -0.72
CA THR A 358 12.65 17.87 0.08
C THR A 358 12.07 16.76 -0.80
N PHE A 359 11.55 17.10 -1.98
CA PHE A 359 11.06 16.12 -2.94
C PHE A 359 12.19 15.22 -3.46
N ILE A 360 13.37 15.78 -3.75
CA ILE A 360 14.56 15.00 -4.14
C ILE A 360 14.96 14.04 -3.03
N ALA A 361 14.97 14.49 -1.77
CA ALA A 361 15.23 13.60 -0.63
C ALA A 361 14.20 12.47 -0.54
N GLY A 362 12.91 12.78 -0.74
CA GLY A 362 11.84 11.78 -0.83
C GLY A 362 12.06 10.79 -1.97
N ALA A 363 12.46 11.26 -3.16
CA ALA A 363 12.75 10.41 -4.31
C ALA A 363 13.94 9.46 -4.06
N VAL A 364 14.99 9.94 -3.41
CA VAL A 364 16.15 9.11 -3.00
C VAL A 364 15.71 8.05 -1.98
N MET A 365 14.91 8.43 -0.97
CA MET A 365 14.36 7.49 0.00
C MET A 365 13.42 6.45 -0.64
N TYR A 366 12.66 6.83 -1.67
CA TYR A 366 11.83 5.89 -2.42
C TYR A 366 12.66 4.87 -3.20
N TRP A 367 13.77 5.33 -3.81
CA TRP A 367 14.61 4.47 -4.65
C TRP A 367 15.47 3.50 -3.85
N PHE A 368 16.05 3.96 -2.75
CA PHE A 368 16.96 3.17 -1.92
C PHE A 368 16.32 2.63 -0.64
N GLY A 369 15.18 3.18 -0.22
CA GLY A 369 14.45 2.75 0.97
C GLY A 369 13.69 1.45 0.76
N GLN A 370 13.46 0.74 1.86
CA GLN A 370 12.72 -0.52 1.92
C GLN A 370 11.63 -0.43 2.99
N GLY A 371 10.57 -1.21 2.85
CA GLY A 371 9.50 -1.28 3.84
C GLY A 371 8.94 0.09 4.23
N ASP A 372 8.96 0.41 5.52
CA ASP A 372 8.38 1.64 6.07
C ASP A 372 9.02 2.93 5.56
N ILE A 373 10.33 2.91 5.23
CA ILE A 373 11.03 4.07 4.66
C ILE A 373 10.47 4.41 3.28
N ARG A 374 10.17 3.41 2.47
CA ARG A 374 9.57 3.59 1.14
C ARG A 374 8.14 4.12 1.26
N GLY A 375 7.35 3.58 2.20
CA GLY A 375 6.00 4.09 2.51
C GLY A 375 6.00 5.56 2.95
N PHE A 376 6.93 5.92 3.86
CA PHE A 376 7.16 7.31 4.27
C PHE A 376 7.51 8.21 3.07
N ALA A 377 8.42 7.77 2.21
CA ALA A 377 8.86 8.54 1.05
C ALA A 377 7.73 8.83 0.06
N VAL A 378 6.88 7.84 -0.23
CA VAL A 378 5.69 8.01 -1.08
C VAL A 378 4.73 9.02 -0.47
N ALA A 379 4.39 8.86 0.81
CA ALA A 379 3.50 9.76 1.52
C ALA A 379 4.06 11.20 1.55
N LEU A 380 5.37 11.36 1.77
CA LEU A 380 6.05 12.65 1.76
C LEU A 380 5.98 13.32 0.38
N MET A 381 6.31 12.61 -0.69
CA MET A 381 6.26 13.16 -2.05
C MET A 381 4.84 13.59 -2.45
N ILE A 382 3.83 12.78 -2.15
CA ILE A 382 2.42 13.12 -2.37
C ILE A 382 2.06 14.38 -1.56
N SER A 383 2.44 14.44 -0.29
CA SER A 383 2.19 15.58 0.60
C SER A 383 2.79 16.87 0.04
N ILE A 384 4.01 16.82 -0.52
CA ILE A 384 4.67 17.98 -1.17
C ILE A 384 3.88 18.44 -2.40
N ILE A 385 3.49 17.52 -3.28
CA ILE A 385 2.74 17.88 -4.49
C ILE A 385 1.40 18.51 -4.13
N VAL A 386 0.66 17.91 -3.19
CA VAL A 386 -0.62 18.44 -2.72
C VAL A 386 -0.46 19.77 -2.01
N SER A 387 0.60 19.96 -1.22
CA SER A 387 0.87 21.24 -0.56
C SER A 387 1.13 22.39 -1.56
N LEU A 388 1.86 22.11 -2.65
CA LEU A 388 2.06 23.10 -3.72
C LEU A 388 0.74 23.50 -4.39
N LEU A 389 -0.17 22.53 -4.60
CA LEU A 389 -1.47 22.81 -5.19
C LEU A 389 -2.38 23.59 -4.24
N THR A 390 -2.40 23.24 -2.96
CA THR A 390 -3.31 23.83 -1.98
C THR A 390 -2.75 25.08 -1.32
N ALA A 391 -1.55 25.03 -0.77
CA ALA A 391 -0.95 26.17 -0.07
C ALA A 391 -0.48 27.26 -1.03
N VAL A 392 0.03 26.93 -2.23
CA VAL A 392 0.50 27.93 -3.17
C VAL A 392 -0.62 28.41 -4.11
N VAL A 393 -1.34 27.49 -4.75
CA VAL A 393 -2.35 27.87 -5.75
C VAL A 393 -3.68 28.26 -5.08
N LEU A 394 -4.28 27.38 -4.27
CA LEU A 394 -5.60 27.60 -3.67
C LEU A 394 -5.56 28.75 -2.66
N SER A 395 -4.59 28.75 -1.72
CA SER A 395 -4.43 29.82 -0.73
C SER A 395 -4.23 31.19 -1.41
N ARG A 396 -3.44 31.25 -2.48
CA ARG A 396 -3.24 32.46 -3.28
C ARG A 396 -4.53 32.95 -3.93
N ILE A 397 -5.33 32.05 -4.52
CA ILE A 397 -6.62 32.39 -5.14
C ILE A 397 -7.56 32.95 -4.09
N LEU A 398 -7.68 32.28 -2.93
CA LEU A 398 -8.52 32.71 -1.81
C LEU A 398 -8.11 34.10 -1.32
N LEU A 399 -6.81 34.31 -1.06
CA LEU A 399 -6.27 35.57 -0.56
C LEU A 399 -6.46 36.72 -1.55
N LEU A 400 -6.16 36.50 -2.86
CA LEU A 400 -6.37 37.51 -3.91
C LEU A 400 -7.85 37.85 -4.08
N THR A 401 -8.73 36.86 -4.08
CA THR A 401 -10.19 37.07 -4.22
C THR A 401 -10.72 37.86 -3.04
N PHE A 402 -10.29 37.51 -1.83
CA PHE A 402 -10.66 38.23 -0.62
C PHE A 402 -10.13 39.67 -0.61
N THR A 403 -8.83 39.88 -0.88
CA THR A 403 -8.20 41.22 -0.91
C THR A 403 -8.85 42.11 -1.98
N ASN A 404 -9.17 41.55 -3.14
CA ASN A 404 -9.82 42.28 -4.24
C ASN A 404 -11.29 42.62 -3.99
N SER A 405 -11.95 42.00 -3.00
CA SER A 405 -13.31 42.34 -2.58
C SER A 405 -13.41 43.71 -1.89
N ASN A 406 -12.29 44.22 -1.36
CA ASN A 406 -12.19 45.48 -0.60
C ASN A 406 -13.05 45.49 0.69
N VAL A 407 -13.34 44.35 1.26
CA VAL A 407 -14.06 44.26 2.55
C VAL A 407 -13.16 44.74 3.68
N VAL A 408 -11.92 44.28 3.68
CA VAL A 408 -10.93 44.63 4.71
C VAL A 408 -9.76 45.37 4.06
N ARG A 409 -9.56 46.64 4.43
CA ARG A 409 -8.55 47.52 3.84
C ARG A 409 -7.38 47.81 4.79
N ARG A 410 -7.55 47.51 6.10
CA ARG A 410 -6.52 47.85 7.10
C ARG A 410 -5.37 46.84 7.06
N PRO A 411 -4.11 47.25 6.90
CA PRO A 411 -2.93 46.39 6.91
C PRO A 411 -2.80 45.54 8.19
N TRP A 412 -3.37 45.99 9.29
CA TRP A 412 -3.39 45.31 10.55
C TRP A 412 -3.99 43.88 10.43
N TRP A 413 -5.01 43.68 9.61
CA TRP A 413 -5.62 42.37 9.39
C TRP A 413 -4.73 41.36 8.64
N TYR A 414 -3.64 41.85 8.05
CA TYR A 414 -2.63 41.05 7.35
C TYR A 414 -1.35 40.86 8.19
N GLY A 415 -1.45 41.05 9.54
CA GLY A 415 -0.35 40.83 10.45
C GLY A 415 0.66 41.96 10.57
N VAL A 416 0.39 43.15 9.95
CA VAL A 416 1.26 44.31 10.08
C VAL A 416 0.92 45.10 11.35
N GLY A 417 1.93 45.33 12.23
CA GLY A 417 1.72 46.05 13.49
C GLY A 417 1.38 47.52 13.30
N LYS A 418 0.64 48.14 14.23
CA LYS A 418 0.20 49.53 14.18
C LYS A 418 1.35 50.56 14.13
N GLY A 419 2.57 50.20 14.61
CA GLY A 419 3.70 51.12 14.71
C GLY A 419 4.41 51.41 13.36
N VAL A 420 4.20 50.60 12.33
CA VAL A 420 4.83 50.77 11.02
C VAL A 420 4.13 51.84 10.17
N LEU A 421 2.82 52.02 10.39
CA LEU A 421 2.01 52.99 9.63
C LEU A 421 2.16 54.44 10.11
N LYS A 422 2.66 54.68 11.35
CA LYS A 422 2.88 56.03 11.86
C LYS A 422 4.14 56.72 11.36
N LYS A 423 5.07 55.97 10.74
CA LYS A 423 6.34 56.57 10.22
C LYS A 423 6.15 57.32 8.89
N ASP A 424 5.11 57.01 8.14
CA ASP A 424 4.84 57.67 6.86
C ASP A 424 3.93 58.91 6.97
N GLU A 425 3.09 58.97 8.05
CA GLU A 425 2.32 60.21 8.33
C GLU A 425 3.15 61.33 8.96
N ALA A 426 4.38 61.04 9.44
CA ALA A 426 5.29 62.01 9.99
C ALA A 426 6.31 62.56 8.96
N LYS A 427 6.19 62.17 7.70
CA LYS A 427 7.04 62.60 6.57
C LYS A 427 6.30 63.31 5.44
N VAL A 428 5.11 63.86 5.70
CA VAL A 428 4.40 64.77 4.80
C VAL A 428 4.32 66.16 5.41
#